data_c2d4bfd3464a8b1df375af2c184df8a7
#
_entry.id   c2d4bfd3464a8b1df375af2c184df8a7
#
_cell.length_a   1.000
_cell.length_b   1.000
_cell.length_c   1.000
_cell.angle_alpha   90.00
_cell.angle_beta   90.00
_cell.angle_gamma   90.00
#
_symmetry.space_group_name_H-M   'P 1'
#
loop_
_entity.id
_entity.type
_entity.pdbx_description
1 polymer ?
#
loop_
_entity_poly.entity_id
_entity_poly.type
_entity_poly.pdbx_seq_one_letter_code
_entity_poly.pdbx_strand_id
1 'polypeptide(L)'
;LLPYPQCFPDHVHPNEEGAVYIAREIFKELTGKTADVYPSQPFPGKKSIWNGHDRYDFKYKGRQATVVVPKQAAKGNPWIWRPAFFDAFPSVDKALLEKGFHVAYYDLTHLYGSPNSVNMGTDFYNLMIRYYGLSHKVTLEGFSRGGLFAFNWAACNTDKVACIYVDAPVC
;
A
#
# COMPACT_ATOMS: atom_id res chain seq x y z
N LEU A 1 -5.74 5.42 28.21
CA LEU A 1 -5.73 4.38 27.18
C LEU A 1 -4.78 4.81 26.08
N LEU A 2 -3.74 4.02 25.83
CA LEU A 2 -2.82 4.27 24.70
C LEU A 2 -3.62 4.16 23.40
N PRO A 3 -3.53 5.14 22.48
CA PRO A 3 -4.33 5.16 21.26
C PRO A 3 -4.02 4.02 20.28
N TYR A 4 -2.93 3.28 20.52
CA TYR A 4 -2.46 2.19 19.65
C TYR A 4 -1.94 1.02 20.51
N PRO A 5 -2.82 0.21 21.10
CA PRO A 5 -2.41 -0.89 22.01
C PRO A 5 -1.54 -1.94 21.31
N GLN A 6 -1.67 -2.12 19.97
CA GLN A 6 -0.83 -3.01 19.18
C GLN A 6 0.64 -2.57 19.12
N CYS A 7 0.93 -1.31 19.35
CA CYS A 7 2.30 -0.76 19.38
C CYS A 7 3.01 -1.00 20.73
N PHE A 8 2.28 -1.49 21.73
CA PHE A 8 2.75 -1.71 23.10
C PHE A 8 2.28 -3.10 23.58
N PRO A 9 2.90 -4.19 23.10
CA PRO A 9 2.41 -5.55 23.32
C PRO A 9 2.39 -5.98 24.79
N ASP A 10 3.24 -5.40 25.62
CA ASP A 10 3.27 -5.61 27.09
C ASP A 10 2.66 -4.45 27.89
N HIS A 11 1.95 -3.54 27.20
CA HIS A 11 1.35 -2.33 27.75
C HIS A 11 2.33 -1.28 28.30
N VAL A 12 3.63 -1.48 28.17
CA VAL A 12 4.68 -0.59 28.72
C VAL A 12 5.72 -0.23 27.66
N HIS A 13 6.29 -1.22 26.98
CA HIS A 13 7.38 -0.99 26.04
C HIS A 13 6.87 -0.95 24.61
N PRO A 14 7.28 0.08 23.84
CA PRO A 14 6.93 0.11 22.43
C PRO A 14 7.67 -1.01 21.68
N ASN A 15 6.94 -1.71 20.81
CA ASN A 15 7.57 -2.49 19.77
C ASN A 15 8.15 -1.55 18.70
N GLU A 16 8.69 -2.09 17.62
CA GLU A 16 9.28 -1.30 16.54
C GLU A 16 8.29 -0.28 15.94
N GLU A 17 7.02 -0.65 15.80
CA GLU A 17 5.95 0.23 15.33
C GLU A 17 5.65 1.37 16.34
N GLY A 18 5.62 1.05 17.62
CA GLY A 18 5.43 2.01 18.70
C GLY A 18 6.59 3.00 18.81
N ALA A 19 7.83 2.53 18.65
CA ALA A 19 9.02 3.38 18.66
C ALA A 19 8.99 4.40 17.50
N VAL A 20 8.61 3.96 16.30
CA VAL A 20 8.44 4.85 15.14
C VAL A 20 7.34 5.87 15.38
N TYR A 21 6.21 5.47 15.96
CA TYR A 21 5.13 6.39 16.32
C TYR A 21 5.60 7.47 17.28
N ILE A 22 6.29 7.09 18.36
CA ILE A 22 6.84 8.03 19.34
C ILE A 22 7.81 9.01 18.69
N ALA A 23 8.74 8.51 17.86
CA ALA A 23 9.70 9.36 17.17
C ALA A 23 9.04 10.41 16.25
N ARG A 24 7.94 10.04 15.59
CA ARG A 24 7.15 10.96 14.76
C ARG A 24 6.47 12.05 15.56
N GLU A 25 5.83 11.68 16.67
CA GLU A 25 5.18 12.67 17.55
C GLU A 25 6.21 13.65 18.14
N ILE A 26 7.36 13.16 18.58
CA ILE A 26 8.45 14.00 19.05
C ILE A 26 8.92 14.95 17.94
N PHE A 27 9.15 14.45 16.73
CA PHE A 27 9.58 15.27 15.60
C PHE A 27 8.54 16.35 15.26
N LYS A 28 7.26 15.99 15.27
CA LYS A 28 6.15 16.92 15.01
C LYS A 28 6.11 18.03 16.08
N GLU A 29 6.22 17.68 17.35
CA GLU A 29 6.23 18.64 18.45
C GLU A 29 7.43 19.60 18.36
N LEU A 30 8.61 19.08 18.01
CA LEU A 30 9.83 19.88 17.95
C LEU A 30 9.92 20.77 16.71
N THR A 31 9.33 20.38 15.60
CA THR A 31 9.53 21.06 14.31
C THR A 31 8.28 21.68 13.72
N GLY A 32 7.10 21.37 14.24
CA GLY A 32 5.81 21.73 13.66
C GLY A 32 5.54 21.03 12.30
N LYS A 33 6.40 20.09 11.89
CA LYS A 33 6.30 19.36 10.62
C LYS A 33 5.93 17.90 10.88
N THR A 34 5.06 17.34 10.05
CA THR A 34 4.85 15.89 10.02
C THR A 34 6.06 15.23 9.38
N ALA A 35 6.70 14.31 10.12
CA ALA A 35 7.77 13.51 9.55
C ALA A 35 7.15 12.41 8.67
N ASP A 36 7.32 12.51 7.37
CA ASP A 36 7.09 11.41 6.42
C ASP A 36 8.31 10.45 6.42
N VAL A 37 8.95 10.30 7.56
CA VAL A 37 10.18 9.51 7.65
C VAL A 37 9.89 8.16 8.28
N TYR A 38 9.41 7.25 7.45
CA TYR A 38 9.84 5.87 7.58
C TYR A 38 11.09 5.72 6.71
N PRO A 39 12.24 5.23 7.23
CA PRO A 39 13.26 4.74 6.34
C PRO A 39 12.59 3.67 5.49
N SER A 40 12.54 3.89 4.18
CA SER A 40 12.00 2.90 3.26
C SER A 40 12.82 1.63 3.41
N GLN A 41 12.24 0.65 4.07
CA GLN A 41 12.85 -0.67 4.13
C GLN A 41 12.82 -1.31 2.73
N PRO A 42 13.79 -2.12 2.37
CA PRO A 42 13.72 -2.86 1.12
C PRO A 42 12.48 -3.76 1.14
N PHE A 43 11.78 -3.86 0.00
CA PHE A 43 10.64 -4.76 -0.10
C PHE A 43 11.04 -6.20 0.20
N PRO A 44 10.21 -6.94 0.95
CA PRO A 44 10.54 -8.30 1.37
C PRO A 44 10.32 -9.32 0.25
N GLY A 45 10.72 -10.55 0.51
CA GLY A 45 10.39 -11.71 -0.30
C GLY A 45 11.33 -11.97 -1.45
N LYS A 46 10.83 -12.66 -2.47
CA LYS A 46 11.64 -13.08 -3.62
C LYS A 46 11.74 -11.97 -4.64
N LYS A 47 12.97 -11.52 -4.89
CA LYS A 47 13.24 -10.56 -5.97
C LYS A 47 13.28 -11.28 -7.34
N SER A 48 12.67 -10.67 -8.34
CA SER A 48 12.69 -11.07 -9.75
C SER A 48 12.61 -9.83 -10.64
N ILE A 49 12.53 -10.01 -11.95
CA ILE A 49 12.34 -8.94 -12.93
C ILE A 49 10.98 -9.08 -13.59
N TRP A 50 10.24 -7.99 -13.69
CA TRP A 50 8.98 -7.91 -14.44
C TRP A 50 9.03 -6.71 -15.39
N ASN A 51 8.98 -6.98 -16.70
CA ASN A 51 9.07 -5.95 -17.76
C ASN A 51 10.25 -4.96 -17.57
N GLY A 52 11.43 -5.48 -17.14
CA GLY A 52 12.63 -4.68 -16.93
C GLY A 52 12.69 -3.90 -15.62
N HIS A 53 11.75 -4.10 -14.71
CA HIS A 53 11.68 -3.51 -13.38
C HIS A 53 11.86 -4.55 -12.29
N ASP A 54 12.41 -4.14 -11.16
CA ASP A 54 12.52 -4.99 -9.96
C ASP A 54 11.14 -5.33 -9.42
N ARG A 55 10.87 -6.62 -9.23
CA ARG A 55 9.64 -7.17 -8.68
C ARG A 55 9.95 -7.95 -7.42
N TYR A 56 9.13 -7.75 -6.40
CA TYR A 56 9.21 -8.43 -5.11
C TYR A 56 7.90 -9.15 -4.83
N ASP A 57 8.00 -10.49 -4.65
CA ASP A 57 6.86 -11.35 -4.34
C ASP A 57 6.96 -11.86 -2.91
N PHE A 58 5.93 -11.64 -2.12
CA PHE A 58 5.88 -12.06 -0.72
C PHE A 58 4.46 -12.45 -0.29
N LYS A 59 4.35 -13.02 0.89
CA LYS A 59 3.05 -13.24 1.53
C LYS A 59 2.82 -12.25 2.65
N TYR A 60 1.64 -11.63 2.65
CA TYR A 60 1.19 -10.79 3.74
C TYR A 60 -0.14 -11.34 4.28
N LYS A 61 -0.18 -11.65 5.58
CA LYS A 61 -1.34 -12.27 6.23
C LYS A 61 -1.90 -13.47 5.44
N GLY A 62 -1.00 -14.32 4.95
CA GLY A 62 -1.33 -15.55 4.21
C GLY A 62 -1.69 -15.38 2.73
N ARG A 63 -1.79 -14.15 2.20
CA ARG A 63 -2.13 -13.86 0.82
C ARG A 63 -0.94 -13.37 0.02
N GLN A 64 -0.99 -13.62 -1.28
CA GLN A 64 0.04 -13.14 -2.21
C GLN A 64 0.04 -11.61 -2.26
N ALA A 65 1.21 -11.03 -2.14
CA ALA A 65 1.48 -9.63 -2.41
C ALA A 65 2.65 -9.51 -3.40
N THR A 66 2.59 -8.52 -4.25
CA THR A 66 3.65 -8.21 -5.22
C THR A 66 3.86 -6.69 -5.25
N VAL A 67 5.12 -6.27 -5.29
CA VAL A 67 5.45 -4.86 -5.56
C VAL A 67 6.45 -4.81 -6.70
N VAL A 68 6.15 -3.99 -7.69
CA VAL A 68 7.07 -3.65 -8.78
C VAL A 68 7.57 -2.24 -8.56
N VAL A 69 8.89 -2.08 -8.57
CA VAL A 69 9.57 -0.82 -8.25
C VAL A 69 10.01 -0.14 -9.54
N PRO A 70 9.72 1.15 -9.74
CA PRO A 70 10.21 1.90 -10.89
C PRO A 70 11.74 2.03 -10.84
N LYS A 71 12.40 2.15 -12.00
CA LYS A 71 13.85 2.38 -12.06
C LYS A 71 14.26 3.66 -11.35
N GLN A 72 13.40 4.67 -11.41
CA GLN A 72 13.54 5.92 -10.68
C GLN A 72 12.18 6.33 -10.14
N ALA A 73 12.03 6.31 -8.82
CA ALA A 73 10.79 6.70 -8.18
C ALA A 73 10.54 8.21 -8.33
N ALA A 74 9.32 8.58 -8.65
CA ALA A 74 8.90 9.97 -8.65
C ALA A 74 8.82 10.51 -7.21
N LYS A 75 8.92 11.84 -7.06
CA LYS A 75 8.87 12.50 -5.75
C LYS A 75 7.63 12.09 -4.97
N GLY A 76 7.82 11.66 -3.73
CA GLY A 76 6.74 11.23 -2.84
C GLY A 76 6.31 9.77 -3.03
N ASN A 77 7.06 8.98 -3.81
CA ASN A 77 6.83 7.55 -4.02
C ASN A 77 5.38 7.21 -4.37
N PRO A 78 4.80 7.80 -5.44
CA PRO A 78 3.44 7.50 -5.83
C PRO A 78 3.28 6.03 -6.22
N TRP A 79 2.06 5.50 -6.05
CA TRP A 79 1.79 4.11 -6.34
C TRP A 79 0.37 3.87 -6.81
N ILE A 80 0.23 2.80 -7.61
CA ILE A 80 -1.05 2.25 -8.02
C ILE A 80 -1.22 0.87 -7.38
N TRP A 81 -2.42 0.58 -6.91
CA TRP A 81 -2.73 -0.65 -6.20
C TRP A 81 -3.81 -1.45 -6.92
N ARG A 82 -3.44 -2.68 -7.30
CA ARG A 82 -4.32 -3.69 -7.89
C ARG A 82 -4.76 -4.69 -6.82
N PRO A 83 -6.05 -4.79 -6.51
CA PRO A 83 -6.57 -5.77 -5.56
C PRO A 83 -6.82 -7.15 -6.20
N ALA A 84 -6.73 -7.23 -7.53
CA ALA A 84 -7.05 -8.43 -8.30
C ALA A 84 -6.27 -8.49 -9.62
N PHE A 85 -6.11 -9.69 -10.17
CA PHE A 85 -5.64 -9.95 -11.53
C PHE A 85 -4.29 -9.29 -11.88
N PHE A 86 -3.27 -9.50 -11.06
CA PHE A 86 -1.92 -9.04 -11.38
C PHE A 86 -1.50 -9.52 -12.77
N ASP A 87 -0.87 -8.63 -13.54
CA ASP A 87 -0.40 -8.86 -14.91
C ASP A 87 -1.50 -9.03 -15.99
N ALA A 88 -2.77 -8.92 -15.65
CA ALA A 88 -3.83 -8.86 -16.64
C ALA A 88 -3.91 -7.45 -17.25
N PHE A 89 -3.71 -7.35 -18.57
CA PHE A 89 -3.75 -6.08 -19.32
C PHE A 89 -2.87 -4.96 -18.70
N PRO A 90 -1.55 -5.18 -18.52
CA PRO A 90 -0.70 -4.35 -17.68
C PRO A 90 -0.21 -3.06 -18.35
N SER A 91 -0.88 -2.56 -19.36
CA SER A 91 -0.43 -1.40 -20.13
C SER A 91 -0.35 -0.13 -19.27
N VAL A 92 -1.32 0.06 -18.40
CA VAL A 92 -1.36 1.21 -17.46
C VAL A 92 -0.26 1.08 -16.42
N ASP A 93 -0.06 -0.11 -15.85
CA ASP A 93 1.00 -0.36 -14.87
C ASP A 93 2.38 -0.03 -15.45
N LYS A 94 2.66 -0.53 -16.66
CA LYS A 94 3.94 -0.28 -17.36
C LYS A 94 4.16 1.22 -17.60
N ALA A 95 3.13 1.91 -18.08
CA ALA A 95 3.21 3.34 -18.35
C ALA A 95 3.44 4.16 -17.06
N LEU A 96 2.87 3.74 -15.94
CA LEU A 96 3.05 4.36 -14.65
C LEU A 96 4.43 4.08 -14.04
N LEU A 97 4.96 2.85 -14.20
CA LEU A 97 6.34 2.53 -13.82
C LEU A 97 7.36 3.42 -14.51
N GLU A 98 7.20 3.67 -15.81
CA GLU A 98 8.07 4.60 -16.56
C GLU A 98 7.94 6.07 -16.08
N LYS A 99 6.85 6.40 -15.40
CA LYS A 99 6.63 7.71 -14.76
C LYS A 99 7.04 7.74 -13.28
N GLY A 100 7.66 6.66 -12.79
CA GLY A 100 8.18 6.59 -11.42
C GLY A 100 7.16 6.16 -10.37
N PHE A 101 6.00 5.61 -10.77
CA PHE A 101 5.04 5.01 -9.83
C PHE A 101 5.47 3.59 -9.45
N HIS A 102 5.24 3.21 -8.21
CA HIS A 102 5.27 1.80 -7.80
C HIS A 102 3.96 1.13 -8.21
N VAL A 103 4.02 -0.15 -8.56
CA VAL A 103 2.82 -0.97 -8.79
C VAL A 103 2.73 -1.98 -7.66
N ALA A 104 1.67 -1.95 -6.88
CA ALA A 104 1.43 -2.88 -5.80
C ALA A 104 0.21 -3.76 -6.09
N TYR A 105 0.32 -5.03 -5.74
CA TYR A 105 -0.76 -6.01 -5.81
C TYR A 105 -0.91 -6.69 -4.46
N TYR A 106 -2.14 -6.90 -4.06
CA TYR A 106 -2.50 -7.73 -2.93
C TYR A 106 -3.74 -8.54 -3.27
N ASP A 107 -3.64 -9.87 -3.23
CA ASP A 107 -4.70 -10.74 -3.72
C ASP A 107 -5.94 -10.72 -2.82
N LEU A 108 -6.91 -9.92 -3.23
CA LEU A 108 -8.25 -9.82 -2.64
C LEU A 108 -9.34 -10.30 -3.61
N THR A 109 -8.93 -10.95 -4.72
CA THR A 109 -9.79 -11.30 -5.87
C THR A 109 -11.08 -12.01 -5.49
N HIS A 110 -11.01 -12.96 -4.56
CA HIS A 110 -12.14 -13.79 -4.16
C HIS A 110 -12.90 -13.27 -2.93
N LEU A 111 -12.63 -12.06 -2.50
CA LEU A 111 -13.31 -11.42 -1.36
C LEU A 111 -14.37 -10.40 -1.79
N TYR A 112 -14.50 -10.11 -3.09
CA TYR A 112 -15.59 -9.36 -3.71
C TYR A 112 -15.90 -8.01 -3.03
N GLY A 113 -14.90 -7.27 -2.57
CA GLY A 113 -15.11 -5.98 -1.90
C GLY A 113 -15.83 -6.07 -0.54
N SER A 114 -15.92 -7.25 0.06
CA SER A 114 -16.56 -7.44 1.37
C SER A 114 -15.92 -6.59 2.48
N PRO A 115 -16.61 -6.34 3.61
CA PRO A 115 -16.01 -5.63 4.75
C PRO A 115 -14.68 -6.23 5.21
N ASN A 116 -14.56 -7.57 5.16
CA ASN A 116 -13.30 -8.25 5.47
C ASN A 116 -12.19 -7.87 4.49
N SER A 117 -12.48 -7.80 3.18
CA SER A 117 -11.49 -7.37 2.19
C SER A 117 -11.07 -5.92 2.38
N VAL A 118 -11.99 -5.04 2.76
CA VAL A 118 -11.71 -3.63 3.06
C VAL A 118 -10.76 -3.53 4.25
N ASN A 119 -10.98 -4.29 5.32
CA ASN A 119 -10.10 -4.33 6.49
C ASN A 119 -8.71 -4.86 6.13
N MET A 120 -8.64 -5.99 5.41
CA MET A 120 -7.38 -6.57 4.95
C MET A 120 -6.61 -5.61 4.02
N GLY A 121 -7.35 -4.92 3.15
CA GLY A 121 -6.78 -3.89 2.29
C GLY A 121 -6.23 -2.70 3.08
N THR A 122 -6.93 -2.26 4.12
CA THR A 122 -6.44 -1.19 4.99
C THR A 122 -5.16 -1.59 5.72
N ASP A 123 -5.04 -2.84 6.16
CA ASP A 123 -3.80 -3.36 6.73
C ASP A 123 -2.65 -3.35 5.71
N PHE A 124 -2.91 -3.77 4.48
CA PHE A 124 -1.91 -3.75 3.40
C PHE A 124 -1.53 -2.31 3.02
N TYR A 125 -2.49 -1.40 2.90
CA TYR A 125 -2.21 0.03 2.70
C TYR A 125 -1.30 0.58 3.80
N ASN A 126 -1.61 0.30 5.06
CA ASN A 126 -0.79 0.73 6.20
C ASN A 126 0.63 0.14 6.13
N LEU A 127 0.78 -1.12 5.71
CA LEU A 127 2.09 -1.73 5.48
C LEU A 127 2.89 -0.95 4.43
N MET A 128 2.28 -0.62 3.29
CA MET A 128 2.94 0.09 2.19
C MET A 128 3.42 1.48 2.58
N ILE A 129 2.61 2.25 3.29
CA ILE A 129 3.01 3.61 3.66
C ILE A 129 3.95 3.64 4.87
N ARG A 130 3.74 2.77 5.88
CA ARG A 130 4.51 2.83 7.13
C ARG A 130 5.90 2.23 7.01
N TYR A 131 6.06 1.14 6.28
CA TYR A 131 7.33 0.41 6.21
C TYR A 131 8.08 0.66 4.90
N TYR A 132 7.37 0.94 3.81
CA TYR A 132 7.99 1.11 2.49
C TYR A 132 7.94 2.55 1.96
N GLY A 133 7.38 3.48 2.73
CA GLY A 133 7.41 4.90 2.43
C GLY A 133 6.67 5.29 1.15
N LEU A 134 5.65 4.52 0.75
CA LEU A 134 4.82 4.88 -0.39
C LEU A 134 3.88 6.05 -0.02
N SER A 135 3.40 6.75 -1.04
CA SER A 135 2.51 7.92 -0.86
C SER A 135 1.28 7.60 -0.03
N HIS A 136 0.89 8.50 0.88
CA HIS A 136 -0.38 8.41 1.62
C HIS A 136 -1.61 8.48 0.70
N LYS A 137 -1.46 9.02 -0.51
CA LYS A 137 -2.52 9.02 -1.52
C LYS A 137 -2.24 7.93 -2.53
N VAL A 138 -3.12 6.93 -2.59
CA VAL A 138 -3.00 5.78 -3.50
C VAL A 138 -3.92 5.95 -4.71
N THR A 139 -3.45 5.52 -5.88
CA THR A 139 -4.31 5.27 -7.03
C THR A 139 -4.81 3.83 -6.96
N LEU A 140 -6.13 3.64 -6.97
CA LEU A 140 -6.74 2.30 -6.99
C LEU A 140 -6.99 1.87 -8.43
N GLU A 141 -6.66 0.61 -8.75
CA GLU A 141 -6.99 0.01 -10.04
C GLU A 141 -8.02 -1.10 -9.87
N GLY A 142 -9.23 -0.86 -10.38
CA GLY A 142 -10.36 -1.78 -10.27
C GLY A 142 -10.64 -2.51 -11.59
N PHE A 143 -9.82 -3.50 -11.96
CA PHE A 143 -10.13 -4.35 -13.12
C PHE A 143 -11.14 -5.43 -12.76
N SER A 144 -12.23 -5.57 -13.56
CA SER A 144 -13.30 -6.55 -13.36
C SER A 144 -13.83 -6.53 -11.91
N ARG A 145 -13.87 -7.67 -11.21
CA ARG A 145 -14.31 -7.72 -9.79
C ARG A 145 -13.36 -7.01 -8.81
N GLY A 146 -12.17 -6.57 -9.26
CA GLY A 146 -11.35 -5.65 -8.50
C GLY A 146 -12.01 -4.28 -8.31
N GLY A 147 -12.98 -3.93 -9.17
CA GLY A 147 -13.82 -2.73 -9.02
C GLY A 147 -14.62 -2.73 -7.71
N LEU A 148 -15.21 -3.85 -7.33
CA LEU A 148 -15.93 -3.98 -6.04
C LEU A 148 -15.07 -3.60 -4.85
N PHE A 149 -13.82 -4.07 -4.84
CA PHE A 149 -12.88 -3.68 -3.79
C PHE A 149 -12.53 -2.19 -3.88
N ALA A 150 -12.17 -1.71 -5.07
CA ALA A 150 -11.71 -0.33 -5.25
C ALA A 150 -12.76 0.69 -4.78
N PHE A 151 -14.02 0.51 -5.17
CA PHE A 151 -15.11 1.39 -4.75
C PHE A 151 -15.41 1.28 -3.26
N ASN A 152 -15.53 0.06 -2.71
CA ASN A 152 -15.86 -0.12 -1.30
C ASN A 152 -14.73 0.37 -0.38
N TRP A 153 -13.47 0.11 -0.75
CA TRP A 153 -12.34 0.61 0.01
C TRP A 153 -12.23 2.13 -0.05
N ALA A 154 -12.43 2.72 -1.23
CA ALA A 154 -12.42 4.17 -1.41
C ALA A 154 -13.53 4.86 -0.60
N ALA A 155 -14.74 4.29 -0.58
CA ALA A 155 -15.85 4.83 0.21
C ALA A 155 -15.54 4.90 1.71
N CYS A 156 -14.77 3.92 2.23
CA CYS A 156 -14.35 3.88 3.62
C CYS A 156 -13.07 4.69 3.92
N ASN A 157 -12.31 5.12 2.89
CA ASN A 157 -10.99 5.70 3.02
C ASN A 157 -10.77 6.89 2.06
N THR A 158 -11.73 7.78 1.96
CA THR A 158 -11.73 8.89 0.98
C THR A 158 -10.51 9.80 1.11
N ASP A 159 -10.01 9.97 2.32
CA ASP A 159 -8.82 10.75 2.63
C ASP A 159 -7.50 10.13 2.12
N LYS A 160 -7.51 8.83 1.77
CA LYS A 160 -6.34 8.07 1.33
C LYS A 160 -6.27 7.87 -0.19
N VAL A 161 -7.32 8.23 -0.92
CA VAL A 161 -7.42 8.01 -2.36
C VAL A 161 -6.96 9.24 -3.15
N ALA A 162 -6.06 9.03 -4.11
CA ALA A 162 -5.67 10.04 -5.09
C ALA A 162 -6.58 9.99 -6.32
N CYS A 163 -6.81 8.77 -6.83
CA CYS A 163 -7.56 8.51 -8.05
C CYS A 163 -8.08 7.08 -8.04
N ILE A 164 -9.17 6.82 -8.75
CA ILE A 164 -9.67 5.48 -9.04
C ILE A 164 -9.66 5.32 -10.57
N TYR A 165 -8.89 4.36 -11.05
CA TYR A 165 -8.95 3.88 -12.43
C TYR A 165 -9.68 2.55 -12.46
N VAL A 166 -10.67 2.40 -13.31
CA VAL A 166 -11.44 1.16 -13.45
C VAL A 166 -11.53 0.74 -14.90
N ASP A 167 -11.45 -0.57 -15.12
CA ASP A 167 -11.62 -1.20 -16.43
C ASP A 167 -12.59 -2.36 -16.30
N ALA A 168 -13.70 -2.28 -17.04
CA ALA A 168 -14.82 -3.21 -16.99
C ALA A 168 -15.20 -3.64 -15.54
N PRO A 169 -15.39 -2.69 -14.62
CA PRO A 169 -15.57 -3.02 -13.20
C PRO A 169 -16.89 -3.77 -12.98
N VAL A 170 -16.85 -4.72 -12.05
CA VAL A 170 -18.06 -5.21 -11.38
C VAL A 170 -18.38 -4.23 -10.25
N CYS A 171 -19.62 -3.79 -10.17
CA CYS A 171 -20.14 -2.84 -9.18
C CYS A 171 -21.28 -3.48 -8.37
#